data_43417f190228a575730070c947efeb0e
#
_entry.id   43417f190228a575730070c947efeb0e
#
_cell.length_a   1.000
_cell.length_b   1.000
_cell.length_c   1.000
_cell.angle_alpha   90.00
_cell.angle_beta   90.00
_cell.angle_gamma   90.00
#
_symmetry.space_group_name_H-M   'P 1'
#
loop_
_entity.id
_entity.type
_entity.pdbx_description
1 polymer ?
#
loop_
_entity_poly.entity_id
_entity_poly.type
_entity_poly.pdbx_seq_one_letter_code
_entity_poly.pdbx_strand_id
1 'polypeptide(L)'
;MPRIMLVIALTALSISTNASSILEEPAFFQRDSRSWVVMVTQPDCSFCLRLEKEILQPLRASGEFAEKVRFTTVDIGIEAPMTDFNGTRTTTVEFASRYEGFGTPTLLFLSPLGDALAPPKYGMPDIVDFYAYEIEETIRNLPPAN
;
A
#
# COMPACT_ATOMS: atom_id res chain seq x y z
N MET A 1 4.26 7.80 -74.52
CA MET A 1 5.08 7.79 -73.24
C MET A 1 4.17 8.21 -72.12
N PRO A 2 3.62 7.30 -71.29
CA PRO A 2 2.80 7.70 -70.16
C PRO A 2 3.66 7.95 -68.92
N ARG A 3 3.49 9.12 -68.34
CA ARG A 3 4.09 9.52 -67.04
C ARG A 3 3.39 8.78 -65.90
N ILE A 4 4.11 7.89 -65.26
CA ILE A 4 3.66 7.24 -64.01
C ILE A 4 3.80 8.25 -62.87
N MET A 5 2.69 8.73 -62.35
CA MET A 5 2.62 9.53 -61.12
C MET A 5 2.69 8.57 -59.93
N LEU A 6 3.82 8.61 -59.21
CA LEU A 6 4.00 7.88 -57.97
C LEU A 6 3.31 8.66 -56.85
N VAL A 7 2.16 8.19 -56.40
CA VAL A 7 1.47 8.74 -55.23
C VAL A 7 2.08 8.09 -53.99
N ILE A 8 2.89 8.86 -53.29
CA ILE A 8 3.41 8.43 -51.96
C ILE A 8 2.31 8.71 -50.93
N ALA A 9 1.63 7.64 -50.50
CA ALA A 9 0.68 7.70 -49.41
C ALA A 9 1.47 7.81 -48.09
N LEU A 10 1.46 9.00 -47.50
CA LEU A 10 2.00 9.24 -46.16
C LEU A 10 1.01 8.73 -45.13
N THR A 11 1.20 7.49 -44.66
CA THR A 11 0.44 6.98 -43.52
C THR A 11 0.92 7.65 -42.25
N ALA A 12 0.15 8.62 -41.75
CA ALA A 12 0.36 9.21 -40.43
C ALA A 12 0.10 8.15 -39.38
N LEU A 13 1.17 7.67 -38.73
CA LEU A 13 1.09 6.80 -37.57
C LEU A 13 0.64 7.66 -36.39
N SER A 14 -0.66 7.63 -36.08
CA SER A 14 -1.20 8.28 -34.88
C SER A 14 -0.69 7.55 -33.66
N ILE A 15 0.34 8.08 -33.01
CA ILE A 15 0.76 7.65 -31.69
C ILE A 15 -0.28 8.18 -30.71
N SER A 16 -1.25 7.33 -30.37
CA SER A 16 -2.13 7.58 -29.23
C SER A 16 -1.28 7.50 -27.97
N THR A 17 -0.81 8.64 -27.50
CA THR A 17 -0.29 8.77 -26.13
C THR A 17 -1.47 8.64 -25.20
N ASN A 18 -1.76 7.41 -24.77
CA ASN A 18 -2.55 7.19 -23.57
C ASN A 18 -1.75 7.80 -22.42
N ALA A 19 -1.97 9.07 -22.14
CA ALA A 19 -1.71 9.65 -20.85
C ALA A 19 -2.73 8.99 -19.88
N SER A 20 -2.48 7.74 -19.51
CA SER A 20 -3.05 7.18 -18.30
C SER A 20 -2.65 8.15 -17.21
N SER A 21 -3.61 8.91 -16.72
CA SER A 21 -3.50 9.62 -15.46
C SER A 21 -3.06 8.57 -14.44
N ILE A 22 -1.79 8.65 -14.05
CA ILE A 22 -1.20 7.90 -12.95
C ILE A 22 -1.72 8.55 -11.67
N LEU A 23 -3.02 8.50 -11.46
CA LEU A 23 -3.60 8.31 -10.17
C LEU A 23 -3.71 6.79 -10.06
N GLU A 24 -2.58 6.14 -9.82
CA GLU A 24 -2.60 4.85 -9.20
C GLU A 24 -3.39 5.07 -7.91
N GLU A 25 -4.68 4.79 -7.96
CA GLU A 25 -5.43 4.50 -6.75
C GLU A 25 -4.53 3.52 -6.01
N PRO A 26 -4.18 3.80 -4.74
CA PRO A 26 -3.29 2.91 -4.03
C PRO A 26 -3.82 1.51 -4.29
N ALA A 27 -3.01 0.66 -4.91
CA ALA A 27 -3.38 -0.68 -5.35
C ALA A 27 -3.57 -1.59 -4.12
N PHE A 28 -4.30 -1.06 -3.14
CA PHE A 28 -4.54 -1.61 -1.85
C PHE A 28 -5.16 -2.99 -1.95
N PHE A 29 -6.01 -3.17 -2.93
CA PHE A 29 -6.96 -4.27 -2.90
C PHE A 29 -6.92 -5.09 -4.17
N GLN A 30 -5.74 -5.19 -4.79
CA GLN A 30 -5.52 -6.30 -5.69
C GLN A 30 -5.76 -7.58 -4.91
N ARG A 31 -6.62 -8.44 -5.43
CA ARG A 31 -6.89 -9.75 -4.86
C ARG A 31 -5.58 -10.52 -4.72
N ASP A 32 -5.08 -10.52 -3.53
CA ASP A 32 -3.87 -11.23 -3.14
C ASP A 32 -4.26 -12.12 -1.96
N SER A 33 -3.72 -13.31 -1.89
CA SER A 33 -3.97 -14.22 -0.79
C SER A 33 -3.22 -13.84 0.48
N ARG A 34 -2.25 -12.93 0.39
CA ARG A 34 -1.41 -12.50 1.52
C ARG A 34 -2.14 -11.51 2.42
N SER A 35 -1.81 -11.56 3.69
CA SER A 35 -2.25 -10.57 4.67
C SER A 35 -1.57 -9.21 4.43
N TRP A 36 -2.08 -8.16 5.06
CA TRP A 36 -1.60 -6.80 4.91
C TRP A 36 -1.04 -6.26 6.22
N VAL A 37 0.13 -5.64 6.15
CA VAL A 37 0.64 -4.75 7.18
C VAL A 37 0.48 -3.33 6.67
N VAL A 38 -0.45 -2.59 7.25
CA VAL A 38 -0.82 -1.24 6.81
C VAL A 38 -0.31 -0.23 7.82
N MET A 39 0.56 0.68 7.40
CA MET A 39 0.96 1.80 8.24
C MET A 39 0.03 2.99 7.98
N VAL A 40 -0.71 3.38 9.02
CA VAL A 40 -1.44 4.66 9.02
C VAL A 40 -0.43 5.77 9.27
N THR A 41 -0.38 6.73 8.38
CA THR A 41 0.60 7.82 8.37
C THR A 41 -0.06 9.17 8.09
N GLN A 42 0.72 10.25 8.16
CA GLN A 42 0.35 11.59 7.74
C GLN A 42 1.58 12.37 7.28
N PRO A 43 1.44 13.47 6.53
CA PRO A 43 2.54 14.37 6.20
C PRO A 43 3.26 14.86 7.47
N ASP A 44 4.58 15.08 7.36
CA ASP A 44 5.43 15.61 8.44
C ASP A 44 5.47 14.77 9.73
N CYS A 45 5.10 13.49 9.66
CA CYS A 45 5.17 12.55 10.77
C CYS A 45 6.58 11.97 10.91
N SER A 46 7.40 12.55 11.78
CA SER A 46 8.79 12.10 12.03
C SER A 46 8.85 10.65 12.56
N PHE A 47 7.93 10.25 13.41
CA PHE A 47 7.82 8.87 13.92
C PHE A 47 7.43 7.87 12.82
N CYS A 48 6.60 8.28 11.86
CA CYS A 48 6.26 7.46 10.70
C CYS A 48 7.50 7.21 9.82
N LEU A 49 8.26 8.26 9.54
CA LEU A 49 9.51 8.16 8.78
C LEU A 49 10.53 7.26 9.50
N ARG A 50 10.60 7.37 10.81
CA ARG A 50 11.48 6.54 11.63
C ARG A 50 11.07 5.07 11.59
N LEU A 51 9.79 4.77 11.80
CA LEU A 51 9.23 3.41 11.72
C LEU A 51 9.47 2.78 10.34
N GLU A 52 9.21 3.55 9.29
CA GLU A 52 9.45 3.11 7.92
C GLU A 52 10.92 2.75 7.68
N LYS A 53 11.83 3.67 8.03
CA LYS A 53 13.26 3.54 7.75
C LYS A 53 13.95 2.47 8.60
N GLU A 54 13.63 2.44 9.90
CA GLU A 54 14.36 1.60 10.86
C GLU A 54 13.79 0.19 10.99
N ILE A 55 12.50 -0.01 10.65
CA ILE A 55 11.84 -1.31 10.82
C ILE A 55 11.22 -1.84 9.52
N LEU A 56 10.26 -1.10 8.93
CA LEU A 56 9.47 -1.69 7.83
C LEU A 56 10.28 -1.87 6.55
N GLN A 57 11.17 -0.94 6.23
CA GLN A 57 12.03 -1.07 5.04
C GLN A 57 13.03 -2.24 5.17
N PRO A 58 13.75 -2.43 6.29
CA PRO A 58 14.55 -3.63 6.52
C PRO A 58 13.75 -4.93 6.45
N LEU A 59 12.56 -4.98 7.05
CA LEU A 59 11.68 -6.16 6.99
C LEU A 59 11.29 -6.52 5.55
N ARG A 60 10.91 -5.54 4.75
CA ARG A 60 10.63 -5.76 3.32
C ARG A 60 11.86 -6.24 2.56
N ALA A 61 13.01 -5.62 2.82
CA ALA A 61 14.26 -5.93 2.13
C ALA A 61 14.80 -7.33 2.47
N SER A 62 14.52 -7.85 3.67
CA SER A 62 14.90 -9.21 4.06
C SER A 62 14.23 -10.30 3.23
N GLY A 63 13.02 -10.03 2.71
CA GLY A 63 12.20 -11.00 2.01
C GLY A 63 11.59 -12.10 2.88
N GLU A 64 11.89 -12.14 4.19
CA GLU A 64 11.44 -13.21 5.10
C GLU A 64 9.92 -13.40 5.09
N PHE A 65 9.18 -12.30 4.99
CA PHE A 65 7.71 -12.32 5.03
C PHE A 65 7.05 -12.10 3.68
N ALA A 66 7.80 -12.12 2.57
CA ALA A 66 7.30 -11.77 1.25
C ALA A 66 6.12 -12.62 0.76
N GLU A 67 6.09 -13.90 1.15
CA GLU A 67 5.00 -14.82 0.80
C GLU A 67 3.80 -14.73 1.76
N LYS A 68 3.95 -14.07 2.89
CA LYS A 68 2.95 -14.02 3.96
C LYS A 68 2.20 -12.69 4.02
N VAL A 69 2.92 -11.58 3.88
CA VAL A 69 2.33 -10.24 4.00
C VAL A 69 2.75 -9.31 2.88
N ARG A 70 1.90 -8.32 2.64
CA ARG A 70 2.20 -7.11 1.87
C ARG A 70 2.25 -5.93 2.81
N PHE A 71 3.13 -4.98 2.52
CA PHE A 71 3.26 -3.73 3.27
C PHE A 71 2.71 -2.58 2.43
N THR A 72 1.96 -1.70 3.07
CA THR A 72 1.43 -0.51 2.42
C THR A 72 1.18 0.61 3.43
N THR A 73 0.82 1.80 2.97
CA THR A 73 0.54 2.96 3.80
C THR A 73 -0.83 3.55 3.50
N VAL A 74 -1.49 4.09 4.51
CA VAL A 74 -2.69 4.91 4.39
C VAL A 74 -2.42 6.27 5.01
N ASP A 75 -2.47 7.31 4.20
CA ASP A 75 -2.30 8.69 4.65
C ASP A 75 -3.64 9.26 5.13
N ILE A 76 -3.71 9.64 6.41
CA ILE A 76 -4.89 10.27 7.02
C ILE A 76 -4.74 11.78 7.21
N GLY A 77 -3.61 12.36 6.81
CA GLY A 77 -3.39 13.81 6.89
C GLY A 77 -4.23 14.60 5.87
N ILE A 78 -4.63 13.95 4.80
CA ILE A 78 -5.59 14.46 3.82
C ILE A 78 -6.64 13.39 3.63
N GLU A 79 -7.90 13.71 3.89
CA GLU A 79 -8.99 12.79 3.62
C GLU A 79 -9.13 12.58 2.10
N ALA A 80 -8.71 11.43 1.63
CA ALA A 80 -8.73 11.06 0.22
C ALA A 80 -9.71 9.90 -0.03
N PRO A 81 -10.38 9.88 -1.18
CA PRO A 81 -11.22 8.74 -1.56
C PRO A 81 -10.34 7.50 -1.79
N MET A 82 -10.84 6.35 -1.36
CA MET A 82 -10.22 5.05 -1.61
C MET A 82 -11.28 3.96 -1.79
N THR A 83 -10.87 2.81 -2.26
CA THR A 83 -11.73 1.63 -2.39
C THR A 83 -11.32 0.59 -1.35
N ASP A 84 -12.27 0.07 -0.61
CA ASP A 84 -12.07 -0.93 0.44
C ASP A 84 -11.93 -2.35 -0.12
N PHE A 85 -11.59 -3.33 0.73
CA PHE A 85 -11.40 -4.75 0.42
C PHE A 85 -12.58 -5.41 -0.29
N ASN A 86 -13.79 -4.95 -0.04
CA ASN A 86 -15.01 -5.44 -0.67
C ASN A 86 -15.43 -4.64 -1.91
N GLY A 87 -14.62 -3.68 -2.38
CA GLY A 87 -14.94 -2.80 -3.51
C GLY A 87 -15.82 -1.60 -3.14
N THR A 88 -16.12 -1.39 -1.85
CA THR A 88 -16.90 -0.23 -1.39
C THR A 88 -16.02 1.01 -1.35
N ARG A 89 -16.56 2.14 -1.82
CA ARG A 89 -15.88 3.44 -1.70
C ARG A 89 -15.96 3.95 -0.27
N THR A 90 -14.82 4.42 0.23
CA THR A 90 -14.64 5.00 1.56
C THR A 90 -13.61 6.13 1.47
N THR A 91 -13.18 6.67 2.60
CA THR A 91 -12.05 7.60 2.67
C THR A 91 -10.91 6.99 3.49
N THR A 92 -9.70 7.55 3.34
CA THR A 92 -8.53 7.12 4.11
C THR A 92 -8.75 7.25 5.62
N VAL A 93 -9.45 8.31 6.04
CA VAL A 93 -9.78 8.56 7.45
C VAL A 93 -10.81 7.57 7.98
N GLU A 94 -11.89 7.32 7.23
CA GLU A 94 -12.91 6.34 7.60
C GLU A 94 -12.33 4.92 7.64
N PHE A 95 -11.49 4.58 6.67
CA PHE A 95 -10.79 3.30 6.65
C PHE A 95 -9.93 3.12 7.90
N ALA A 96 -9.04 4.06 8.19
CA ALA A 96 -8.18 3.99 9.37
C ALA A 96 -8.99 3.92 10.68
N SER A 97 -10.04 4.73 10.81
CA SER A 97 -10.92 4.77 11.98
C SER A 97 -11.60 3.42 12.25
N ARG A 98 -11.99 2.69 11.21
CA ARG A 98 -12.60 1.36 11.32
C ARG A 98 -11.69 0.35 12.01
N TYR A 99 -10.38 0.50 11.86
CA TYR A 99 -9.36 -0.36 12.47
C TYR A 99 -8.65 0.30 13.66
N GLU A 100 -9.29 1.29 14.29
CA GLU A 100 -8.72 2.02 15.44
C GLU A 100 -7.41 2.78 15.13
N GLY A 101 -7.17 3.10 13.86
CA GLY A 101 -6.01 3.87 13.40
C GLY A 101 -6.17 5.37 13.59
N PHE A 102 -6.40 5.83 14.83
CA PHE A 102 -6.69 7.25 15.15
C PHE A 102 -5.45 8.14 15.25
N GLY A 103 -4.26 7.57 15.21
CA GLY A 103 -3.00 8.31 15.35
C GLY A 103 -1.92 7.77 14.41
N THR A 104 -0.81 8.50 14.31
CA THR A 104 0.29 8.14 13.42
C THR A 104 1.64 8.09 14.12
N PRO A 105 2.47 7.09 13.83
CA PRO A 105 2.12 5.90 13.06
C PRO A 105 1.22 4.93 13.81
N THR A 106 0.36 4.21 13.09
CA THR A 106 -0.32 3.01 13.59
C THR A 106 -0.09 1.88 12.60
N LEU A 107 0.28 0.69 13.06
CA LEU A 107 0.35 -0.51 12.22
C LEU A 107 -0.91 -1.34 12.41
N LEU A 108 -1.55 -1.67 11.30
CA LEU A 108 -2.70 -2.56 11.22
C LEU A 108 -2.27 -3.88 10.57
N PHE A 109 -2.84 -4.98 11.04
CA PHE A 109 -2.58 -6.32 10.52
C PHE A 109 -3.90 -6.89 10.03
N LEU A 110 -4.08 -6.93 8.71
CA LEU A 110 -5.37 -7.24 8.09
C LEU A 110 -5.28 -8.48 7.21
N SER A 111 -6.40 -9.23 7.14
CA SER A 111 -6.54 -10.34 6.20
C SER A 111 -6.61 -9.84 4.75
N PRO A 112 -6.49 -10.75 3.75
CA PRO A 112 -6.77 -10.43 2.35
C PRO A 112 -8.18 -9.88 2.10
N LEU A 113 -9.11 -10.13 3.02
CA LEU A 113 -10.50 -9.68 2.95
C LEU A 113 -10.79 -8.46 3.83
N GLY A 114 -9.80 -7.97 4.57
CA GLY A 114 -9.92 -6.79 5.41
C GLY A 114 -10.33 -7.06 6.86
N ASP A 115 -10.30 -8.31 7.35
CA ASP A 115 -10.53 -8.58 8.75
C ASP A 115 -9.29 -8.23 9.58
N ALA A 116 -9.47 -7.66 10.77
CA ALA A 116 -8.37 -7.43 11.70
C ALA A 116 -7.84 -8.77 12.25
N LEU A 117 -6.56 -9.04 12.03
CA LEU A 117 -5.91 -10.31 12.44
C LEU A 117 -5.14 -10.20 13.74
N ALA A 118 -4.77 -9.00 14.15
CA ALA A 118 -4.09 -8.71 15.41
C ALA A 118 -4.44 -7.30 15.88
N PRO A 119 -4.27 -6.99 17.17
CA PRO A 119 -4.45 -5.64 17.69
C PRO A 119 -3.51 -4.64 16.99
N PRO A 120 -3.96 -3.40 16.76
CA PRO A 120 -3.10 -2.35 16.21
C PRO A 120 -1.89 -2.09 17.09
N LYS A 121 -0.75 -1.72 16.47
CA LYS A 121 0.42 -1.24 17.21
C LYS A 121 0.58 0.26 16.99
N TYR A 122 0.72 1.01 18.06
CA TYR A 122 0.72 2.48 18.04
C TYR A 122 2.10 3.06 18.28
N GLY A 123 2.41 4.11 17.54
CA GLY A 123 3.60 4.93 17.74
C GLY A 123 4.89 4.27 17.28
N MET A 124 5.99 4.85 17.73
CA MET A 124 7.35 4.38 17.50
C MET A 124 8.11 4.48 18.83
N PRO A 125 8.21 3.38 19.60
CA PRO A 125 8.94 3.34 20.86
C PRO A 125 10.43 3.60 20.69
N ASP A 126 11.09 3.99 21.78
CA ASP A 126 12.53 4.27 21.77
C ASP A 126 13.39 2.99 21.64
N ILE A 127 12.88 1.85 22.12
CA ILE A 127 13.57 0.55 22.01
C ILE A 127 13.21 -0.09 20.68
N VAL A 128 13.91 0.31 19.62
CA VAL A 128 13.63 -0.06 18.23
C VAL A 128 13.71 -1.56 18.01
N ASP A 129 14.76 -2.22 18.48
CA ASP A 129 14.98 -3.66 18.24
C ASP A 129 13.89 -4.52 18.89
N PHE A 130 13.44 -4.12 20.09
CA PHE A 130 12.33 -4.82 20.72
C PHE A 130 11.03 -4.63 19.97
N TYR A 131 10.76 -3.42 19.50
CA TYR A 131 9.56 -3.14 18.72
C TYR A 131 9.58 -3.85 17.34
N ALA A 132 10.73 -3.90 16.69
CA ALA A 132 10.91 -4.69 15.48
C ALA A 132 10.60 -6.16 15.71
N TYR A 133 11.15 -6.74 16.77
CA TYR A 133 10.87 -8.12 17.18
C TYR A 133 9.37 -8.36 17.43
N GLU A 134 8.68 -7.45 18.12
CA GLU A 134 7.23 -7.58 18.34
C GLU A 134 6.41 -7.53 17.05
N ILE A 135 6.83 -6.72 16.07
CA ILE A 135 6.19 -6.66 14.75
C ILE A 135 6.42 -7.98 14.00
N GLU A 136 7.65 -8.48 13.98
CA GLU A 136 8.00 -9.76 13.37
C GLU A 136 7.21 -10.91 13.96
N GLU A 137 7.16 -11.02 15.30
CA GLU A 137 6.39 -12.03 16.00
C GLU A 137 4.89 -11.94 15.67
N THR A 138 4.35 -10.72 15.59
CA THR A 138 2.97 -10.52 15.17
C THR A 138 2.76 -11.09 13.75
N ILE A 139 3.65 -10.76 12.80
CA ILE A 139 3.56 -11.25 11.42
C ILE A 139 3.72 -12.79 11.36
N ARG A 140 4.66 -13.37 12.11
CA ARG A 140 4.85 -14.83 12.15
C ARG A 140 3.60 -15.57 12.60
N ASN A 141 2.88 -14.99 13.55
CA ASN A 141 1.66 -15.58 14.14
C ASN A 141 0.38 -15.27 13.35
N LEU A 142 0.41 -14.46 12.30
CA LEU A 142 -0.75 -14.29 11.42
C LEU A 142 -1.12 -15.60 10.76
N PRO A 143 -2.42 -15.84 10.48
CA PRO A 143 -2.86 -17.00 9.72
C PRO A 143 -2.11 -17.11 8.38
N PRO A 144 -1.90 -18.35 7.88
CA PRO A 144 -1.33 -18.51 6.54
C PRO A 144 -2.23 -17.86 5.48
N ALA A 145 -1.61 -17.41 4.40
CA ALA A 145 -2.34 -17.00 3.21
C ALA A 145 -3.14 -18.20 2.65
N ASN A 146 -4.44 -18.03 2.46
CA ASN A 146 -5.34 -19.06 1.92
C ASN A 146 -5.54 -18.85 0.41
#